data_b4a94c96b74db8b6e2945c17d21a6f92
#
_entry.id   b4a94c96b74db8b6e2945c17d21a6f92
#
_cell.length_a   1.000
_cell.length_b   1.000
_cell.length_c   1.000
_cell.angle_alpha   90.00
_cell.angle_beta   90.00
_cell.angle_gamma   90.00
#
_symmetry.space_group_name_H-M   'P 1'
#
loop_
_entity.id
_entity.type
_entity.pdbx_description
1 polymer ?
#
loop_
_entity_poly.entity_id
_entity_poly.type
_entity_poly.pdbx_seq_one_letter_code
_entity_poly.pdbx_strand_id
1 'polypeptide(L)'
;VIASQAQPKAAATKADPAPVVSAPKVESVPEVKVAPTAAPVVKSTSNGRIVASPLAKKLASEKGIDLARVQGSGDHGRIVKKDIDNYQPQVGGGVKAFAPSGTESVTVIANSQMRKTIAKRLSASKFTAPHYYLGVEFDMDNAIAFRAQYNSIPDTKISFNDIVVKAVALALKQHPQVNAKWEDNQITQHHHVHVGVAVAVEDGLVVPVVKFTDEQSLPQIGAAVKDYAIRARDKKLKPEEMEGSTFTISNLGMFGIQEFTSIINQPNGAILSVGAIVQKPVVKEGAIVVGNTMKLTLACDHRVVDGATGAQFLLTLRAFVENPLTMVV
;
A
#
# COMPACT_ATOMS: atom_id res chain seq x y z
N VAL A 1 -20.90 21.99 -56.69
CA VAL A 1 -21.55 23.21 -56.26
C VAL A 1 -21.44 23.26 -54.74
N ILE A 2 -20.64 24.21 -54.31
CA ILE A 2 -20.14 24.43 -52.96
C ILE A 2 -21.11 25.39 -52.25
N ALA A 3 -21.47 25.10 -51.01
CA ALA A 3 -22.00 26.09 -50.08
C ALA A 3 -21.23 26.04 -48.77
N SER A 4 -20.39 27.09 -48.59
CA SER A 4 -19.73 27.47 -47.35
C SER A 4 -20.76 27.98 -46.34
N GLN A 5 -20.75 27.50 -45.10
CA GLN A 5 -21.45 28.14 -44.00
C GLN A 5 -20.45 28.57 -42.92
N ALA A 6 -20.50 29.86 -42.62
CA ALA A 6 -19.67 30.55 -41.67
C ALA A 6 -20.05 30.22 -40.22
N GLN A 7 -19.03 30.04 -39.35
CA GLN A 7 -19.17 29.96 -37.90
C GLN A 7 -19.42 31.35 -37.28
N PRO A 8 -20.28 31.47 -36.25
CA PRO A 8 -20.37 32.68 -35.47
C PRO A 8 -19.29 32.73 -34.38
N LYS A 9 -18.65 33.88 -34.30
CA LYS A 9 -17.61 34.29 -33.35
C LYS A 9 -18.23 34.49 -31.97
N ALA A 10 -17.88 33.65 -30.98
CA ALA A 10 -18.26 33.83 -29.58
C ALA A 10 -17.39 34.91 -28.91
N ALA A 11 -18.05 35.89 -28.28
CA ALA A 11 -17.43 36.99 -27.55
C ALA A 11 -16.84 36.48 -26.21
N ALA A 12 -15.62 36.95 -25.92
CA ALA A 12 -14.95 36.67 -24.64
C ALA A 12 -15.59 37.52 -23.53
N THR A 13 -16.21 36.85 -22.55
CA THR A 13 -16.65 37.47 -21.29
C THR A 13 -15.50 37.39 -20.29
N LYS A 14 -15.03 38.55 -19.84
CA LYS A 14 -14.06 38.68 -18.74
C LYS A 14 -14.73 38.24 -17.43
N ALA A 15 -14.19 37.24 -16.76
CA ALA A 15 -14.58 36.91 -15.41
C ALA A 15 -13.76 37.72 -14.40
N ASP A 16 -14.48 38.39 -13.49
CA ASP A 16 -13.91 39.08 -12.32
C ASP A 16 -13.31 38.11 -11.34
N PRO A 17 -12.23 38.45 -10.62
CA PRO A 17 -11.62 37.60 -9.62
C PRO A 17 -12.50 37.53 -8.37
N ALA A 18 -12.76 36.30 -7.91
CA ALA A 18 -13.47 36.01 -6.66
C ALA A 18 -12.70 36.53 -5.42
N PRO A 19 -13.39 36.96 -4.34
CA PRO A 19 -12.76 37.53 -3.15
C PRO A 19 -12.01 36.45 -2.36
N VAL A 20 -10.79 36.79 -1.97
CA VAL A 20 -9.95 36.00 -1.06
C VAL A 20 -10.58 36.02 0.34
N VAL A 21 -11.03 34.87 0.80
CA VAL A 21 -11.49 34.69 2.20
C VAL A 21 -10.26 34.58 3.10
N SER A 22 -10.04 35.61 3.91
CA SER A 22 -9.01 35.65 4.95
C SER A 22 -9.33 34.62 6.05
N ALA A 23 -8.32 33.85 6.43
CA ALA A 23 -8.37 32.90 7.55
C ALA A 23 -8.68 33.61 8.90
N PRO A 24 -9.47 33.01 9.80
CA PRO A 24 -9.76 33.60 11.09
C PRO A 24 -8.53 33.59 12.00
N LYS A 25 -8.26 34.75 12.58
CA LYS A 25 -7.23 35.00 13.58
C LYS A 25 -7.57 34.25 14.86
N VAL A 26 -6.73 33.30 15.25
CA VAL A 26 -6.87 32.60 16.54
C VAL A 26 -6.54 33.59 17.67
N GLU A 27 -7.55 33.95 18.45
CA GLU A 27 -7.38 34.71 19.70
C GLU A 27 -6.74 33.81 20.75
N SER A 28 -5.71 34.34 21.41
CA SER A 28 -5.00 33.70 22.49
C SER A 28 -5.89 33.61 23.73
N VAL A 29 -6.11 32.40 24.24
CA VAL A 29 -6.80 32.14 25.50
C VAL A 29 -5.83 32.45 26.65
N PRO A 30 -6.25 33.15 27.71
CA PRO A 30 -5.37 33.47 28.82
C PRO A 30 -4.99 32.24 29.65
N GLU A 31 -3.72 32.17 29.96
CA GLU A 31 -3.06 31.16 30.81
C GLU A 31 -3.58 31.20 32.24
N VAL A 32 -4.38 30.22 32.65
CA VAL A 32 -4.80 30.05 34.04
C VAL A 32 -3.70 29.30 34.77
N LYS A 33 -2.93 30.03 35.61
CA LYS A 33 -2.01 29.46 36.61
C LYS A 33 -2.80 28.66 37.64
N VAL A 34 -2.79 27.36 37.59
CA VAL A 34 -3.29 26.50 38.67
C VAL A 34 -2.12 26.16 39.57
N ALA A 35 -2.17 26.66 40.81
CA ALA A 35 -1.27 26.28 41.88
C ALA A 35 -1.49 24.80 42.26
N PRO A 36 -0.45 24.03 42.63
CA PRO A 36 -0.62 22.65 43.03
C PRO A 36 -1.23 22.56 44.43
N THR A 37 -2.50 22.20 44.50
CA THR A 37 -3.14 21.83 45.77
C THR A 37 -2.83 20.38 46.08
N ALA A 38 -2.11 20.15 47.19
CA ALA A 38 -1.78 18.82 47.68
C ALA A 38 -3.08 18.02 47.97
N ALA A 39 -3.13 16.78 47.46
CA ALA A 39 -4.22 15.88 47.74
C ALA A 39 -4.26 15.47 49.21
N PRO A 40 -5.42 15.49 49.89
CA PRO A 40 -5.54 14.99 51.26
C PRO A 40 -5.45 13.44 51.22
N VAL A 41 -4.47 12.93 51.94
CA VAL A 41 -4.30 11.50 52.21
C VAL A 41 -5.46 11.05 53.10
N VAL A 42 -6.31 10.17 52.53
CA VAL A 42 -7.38 9.51 53.29
C VAL A 42 -6.74 8.47 54.20
N LYS A 43 -6.67 8.80 55.52
CA LYS A 43 -6.34 7.79 56.56
C LYS A 43 -7.56 6.89 56.76
N SER A 44 -7.49 5.66 56.28
CA SER A 44 -8.45 4.62 56.61
C SER A 44 -8.26 4.22 58.09
N THR A 45 -9.24 4.48 58.91
CA THR A 45 -9.32 3.91 60.26
C THR A 45 -9.68 2.43 60.18
N SER A 46 -8.91 1.60 60.88
CA SER A 46 -9.06 0.17 61.03
C SER A 46 -10.45 -0.20 61.53
N ASN A 47 -11.07 -1.16 60.89
CA ASN A 47 -12.32 -1.85 61.11
C ASN A 47 -13.47 -1.35 60.24
N GLY A 48 -13.68 -2.05 59.14
CA GLY A 48 -14.67 -1.85 58.06
C GLY A 48 -16.13 -1.53 58.42
N ARG A 49 -16.41 -0.87 59.54
CA ARG A 49 -17.75 -0.47 59.92
C ARG A 49 -17.91 1.05 59.81
N ILE A 50 -18.66 1.46 58.79
CA ILE A 50 -19.00 2.88 58.59
C ILE A 50 -19.93 3.33 59.72
N VAL A 51 -19.44 4.28 60.56
CA VAL A 51 -20.20 4.85 61.68
C VAL A 51 -20.85 6.12 61.17
N ALA A 52 -22.17 6.12 60.99
CA ALA A 52 -22.93 7.33 60.62
C ALA A 52 -24.11 7.53 61.55
N SER A 53 -24.46 8.81 61.79
CA SER A 53 -25.63 9.13 62.60
C SER A 53 -26.92 8.67 61.90
N PRO A 54 -28.00 8.37 62.65
CA PRO A 54 -29.28 7.98 62.06
C PRO A 54 -29.82 8.95 61.00
N LEU A 55 -29.64 10.26 61.27
CA LEU A 55 -30.04 11.35 60.38
C LEU A 55 -29.17 11.41 59.12
N ALA A 56 -27.86 11.17 59.24
CA ALA A 56 -26.94 11.13 58.10
C ALA A 56 -27.26 9.92 57.19
N LYS A 57 -27.60 8.78 57.76
CA LYS A 57 -28.01 7.57 56.98
C LYS A 57 -29.28 7.83 56.16
N LYS A 58 -30.30 8.48 56.79
CA LYS A 58 -31.56 8.81 56.12
C LYS A 58 -31.31 9.79 54.98
N LEU A 59 -30.57 10.85 55.21
CA LEU A 59 -30.22 11.86 54.19
C LEU A 59 -29.36 11.31 53.06
N ALA A 60 -28.43 10.43 53.35
CA ALA A 60 -27.59 9.77 52.33
C ALA A 60 -28.46 8.88 51.42
N SER A 61 -29.42 8.12 52.02
CA SER A 61 -30.38 7.30 51.26
C SER A 61 -31.30 8.16 50.37
N GLU A 62 -31.79 9.28 50.87
CA GLU A 62 -32.64 10.24 50.13
C GLU A 62 -31.91 10.91 48.99
N LYS A 63 -30.63 11.21 49.16
CA LYS A 63 -29.76 11.89 48.16
C LYS A 63 -28.96 10.92 47.28
N GLY A 64 -29.08 9.59 47.47
CA GLY A 64 -28.33 8.57 46.70
C GLY A 64 -26.81 8.62 46.94
N ILE A 65 -26.35 9.10 48.11
CA ILE A 65 -24.94 9.25 48.45
C ILE A 65 -24.43 7.99 49.14
N ASP A 66 -23.36 7.40 48.59
CA ASP A 66 -22.68 6.25 49.21
C ASP A 66 -21.85 6.70 50.42
N LEU A 67 -22.25 6.25 51.59
CA LEU A 67 -21.59 6.61 52.87
C LEU A 67 -20.11 6.17 52.91
N ALA A 68 -19.70 5.20 52.12
CA ALA A 68 -18.30 4.77 52.01
C ALA A 68 -17.38 5.83 51.40
N ARG A 69 -17.97 6.78 50.65
CA ARG A 69 -17.27 7.88 49.99
C ARG A 69 -17.33 9.21 50.75
N VAL A 70 -17.98 9.22 51.90
CA VAL A 70 -18.13 10.44 52.75
C VAL A 70 -17.18 10.38 53.92
N GLN A 71 -16.37 11.40 54.09
CA GLN A 71 -15.51 11.55 55.29
C GLN A 71 -16.32 12.11 56.42
N GLY A 72 -16.41 11.39 57.56
CA GLY A 72 -17.13 11.84 58.76
C GLY A 72 -16.34 12.87 59.54
N SER A 73 -16.98 14.00 59.92
CA SER A 73 -16.40 15.07 60.71
C SER A 73 -16.84 15.01 62.22
N GLY A 74 -17.67 14.06 62.60
CA GLY A 74 -18.12 13.89 63.99
C GLY A 74 -17.16 13.08 64.85
N ASP A 75 -17.47 12.93 66.14
CA ASP A 75 -16.66 12.19 67.12
C ASP A 75 -16.32 10.80 66.65
N HIS A 76 -15.03 10.46 66.76
CA HIS A 76 -14.47 9.18 66.29
C HIS A 76 -14.68 8.92 64.80
N GLY A 77 -14.75 9.96 63.94
CA GLY A 77 -14.92 9.80 62.51
C GLY A 77 -16.35 9.47 62.06
N ARG A 78 -17.36 9.77 62.89
CA ARG A 78 -18.78 9.54 62.61
C ARG A 78 -19.26 10.49 61.51
N ILE A 79 -19.92 9.97 60.51
CA ILE A 79 -20.57 10.79 59.47
C ILE A 79 -21.81 11.46 60.09
N VAL A 80 -21.85 12.79 60.04
CA VAL A 80 -22.95 13.60 60.52
C VAL A 80 -23.71 14.26 59.37
N LYS A 81 -24.88 14.87 59.69
CA LYS A 81 -25.72 15.51 58.68
C LYS A 81 -24.94 16.50 57.80
N LYS A 82 -24.09 17.31 58.39
CA LYS A 82 -23.28 18.33 57.69
C LYS A 82 -22.38 17.77 56.63
N ASP A 83 -21.86 16.54 56.82
CA ASP A 83 -20.98 15.88 55.87
C ASP A 83 -21.74 15.43 54.61
N ILE A 84 -23.01 15.03 54.76
CA ILE A 84 -23.88 14.67 53.63
C ILE A 84 -24.35 15.91 52.88
N ASP A 85 -24.66 16.99 53.59
CA ASP A 85 -25.07 18.24 52.97
C ASP A 85 -23.96 18.93 52.18
N ASN A 86 -22.71 18.80 52.65
CA ASN A 86 -21.53 19.35 51.99
C ASN A 86 -20.83 18.36 51.05
N TYR A 87 -21.36 17.15 50.87
CA TYR A 87 -20.77 16.14 49.99
C TYR A 87 -20.87 16.58 48.52
N GLN A 88 -19.73 16.82 47.92
CA GLN A 88 -19.61 16.97 46.49
C GLN A 88 -19.09 15.65 45.94
N PRO A 89 -19.80 14.98 45.01
CA PRO A 89 -19.28 13.79 44.37
C PRO A 89 -17.95 14.13 43.71
N GLN A 90 -16.86 13.54 44.18
CA GLN A 90 -15.63 13.56 43.39
C GLN A 90 -15.92 12.78 42.12
N VAL A 91 -16.12 13.47 41.01
CA VAL A 91 -16.15 12.86 39.68
C VAL A 91 -14.82 12.16 39.50
N GLY A 92 -14.85 10.84 39.66
CA GLY A 92 -13.67 10.02 39.67
C GLY A 92 -12.86 10.19 38.39
N GLY A 93 -11.57 10.45 38.58
CA GLY A 93 -10.54 10.21 37.59
C GLY A 93 -10.73 10.88 36.23
N GLY A 94 -10.63 12.21 36.19
CA GLY A 94 -10.29 12.89 34.96
C GLY A 94 -9.07 12.19 34.35
N VAL A 95 -9.14 11.78 33.08
CA VAL A 95 -8.00 11.25 32.35
C VAL A 95 -6.87 12.26 32.50
N LYS A 96 -5.78 11.86 33.16
CA LYS A 96 -4.61 12.74 33.29
C LYS A 96 -4.21 13.20 31.91
N ALA A 97 -4.07 14.50 31.69
CA ALA A 97 -3.59 15.04 30.46
C ALA A 97 -2.26 14.36 30.08
N PHE A 98 -2.13 13.91 28.87
CA PHE A 98 -0.91 13.29 28.37
C PHE A 98 0.20 14.37 28.38
N ALA A 99 1.25 14.11 29.13
CA ALA A 99 2.47 14.93 29.12
C ALA A 99 3.55 14.10 28.38
N PRO A 100 4.02 14.54 27.20
CA PRO A 100 5.07 13.82 26.48
C PRO A 100 6.37 13.91 27.31
N SER A 101 7.04 12.76 27.50
CA SER A 101 8.35 12.68 28.18
C SER A 101 9.52 12.60 27.18
N GLY A 102 9.24 12.56 25.88
CA GLY A 102 10.24 12.46 24.82
C GLY A 102 10.67 13.82 24.27
N THR A 103 11.90 13.91 23.80
CA THR A 103 12.42 15.02 22.99
C THR A 103 12.19 14.73 21.51
N GLU A 104 11.67 15.70 20.77
CA GLU A 104 11.59 15.61 19.31
C GLU A 104 13.00 15.55 18.73
N SER A 105 13.24 14.62 17.83
CA SER A 105 14.52 14.47 17.12
C SER A 105 14.28 14.25 15.62
N VAL A 106 15.19 14.79 14.80
CA VAL A 106 15.15 14.66 13.35
C VAL A 106 16.53 14.21 12.87
N THR A 107 16.54 13.19 12.01
CA THR A 107 17.77 12.76 11.31
C THR A 107 17.69 13.21 9.86
N VAL A 108 18.68 13.99 9.41
CA VAL A 108 18.80 14.44 8.02
C VAL A 108 19.75 13.51 7.30
N ILE A 109 19.25 12.84 6.24
CA ILE A 109 20.02 11.92 5.41
C ILE A 109 20.18 12.55 4.01
N ALA A 110 21.43 12.72 3.56
CA ALA A 110 21.71 13.23 2.22
C ALA A 110 21.33 12.21 1.14
N ASN A 111 20.67 12.66 0.08
CA ASN A 111 20.31 11.80 -1.05
C ASN A 111 21.53 11.35 -1.83
N SER A 112 21.69 10.03 -2.02
CA SER A 112 22.72 9.44 -2.87
C SER A 112 22.48 9.80 -4.35
N GLN A 113 23.51 9.67 -5.20
CA GLN A 113 23.37 9.88 -6.65
C GLN A 113 22.39 8.89 -7.28
N MET A 114 22.36 7.65 -6.81
CA MET A 114 21.37 6.65 -7.23
C MET A 114 19.95 7.14 -6.89
N ARG A 115 19.70 7.61 -5.67
CA ARG A 115 18.39 8.13 -5.25
C ARG A 115 17.94 9.32 -6.09
N LYS A 116 18.84 10.26 -6.40
CA LYS A 116 18.56 11.40 -7.28
C LYS A 116 18.18 10.95 -8.70
N THR A 117 18.90 9.96 -9.26
CA THR A 117 18.61 9.40 -10.59
C THR A 117 17.25 8.69 -10.61
N ILE A 118 16.95 7.86 -9.60
CA ILE A 118 15.66 7.20 -9.45
C ILE A 118 14.53 8.26 -9.39
N ALA A 119 14.67 9.26 -8.53
CA ALA A 119 13.66 10.31 -8.39
C ALA A 119 13.39 11.02 -9.71
N LYS A 120 14.44 11.40 -10.47
CA LYS A 120 14.31 12.04 -11.77
C LYS A 120 13.56 11.14 -12.78
N ARG A 121 13.95 9.86 -12.90
CA ARG A 121 13.33 8.91 -13.86
C ARG A 121 11.87 8.61 -13.49
N LEU A 122 11.58 8.35 -12.22
CA LEU A 122 10.21 8.05 -11.79
C LEU A 122 9.29 9.25 -11.92
N SER A 123 9.74 10.46 -11.56
CA SER A 123 8.95 11.68 -11.74
C SER A 123 8.68 11.94 -13.24
N ALA A 124 9.70 11.82 -14.08
CA ALA A 124 9.52 11.96 -15.52
C ALA A 124 8.47 10.96 -16.04
N SER A 125 8.61 9.67 -15.73
CA SER A 125 7.65 8.66 -16.17
C SER A 125 6.23 8.94 -15.68
N LYS A 126 6.06 9.20 -14.38
CA LYS A 126 4.73 9.34 -13.78
C LYS A 126 3.95 10.55 -14.30
N PHE A 127 4.65 11.66 -14.59
CA PHE A 127 4.01 12.91 -14.99
C PHE A 127 3.95 13.13 -16.51
N THR A 128 4.71 12.36 -17.31
CA THR A 128 4.66 12.48 -18.78
C THR A 128 3.83 11.40 -19.45
N ALA A 129 3.83 10.17 -18.92
CA ALA A 129 3.03 9.07 -19.44
C ALA A 129 1.65 9.05 -18.76
N PRO A 130 0.52 9.16 -19.49
CA PRO A 130 -0.81 8.99 -18.92
C PRO A 130 -1.03 7.54 -18.49
N HIS A 131 -0.73 7.24 -17.22
CA HIS A 131 -0.89 5.91 -16.67
C HIS A 131 -2.37 5.55 -16.49
N TYR A 132 -2.78 4.37 -16.97
CA TYR A 132 -4.00 3.70 -16.54
C TYR A 132 -3.67 2.28 -16.07
N TYR A 133 -4.59 1.66 -15.34
CA TYR A 133 -4.34 0.42 -14.64
C TYR A 133 -5.45 -0.60 -14.92
N LEU A 134 -5.06 -1.83 -15.24
CA LEU A 134 -5.97 -2.96 -15.40
C LEU A 134 -5.65 -4.00 -14.33
N GLY A 135 -6.60 -4.24 -13.41
CA GLY A 135 -6.50 -5.24 -12.36
C GLY A 135 -7.18 -6.55 -12.79
N VAL A 136 -6.50 -7.68 -12.57
CA VAL A 136 -7.03 -9.02 -12.84
C VAL A 136 -6.68 -9.96 -11.69
N GLU A 137 -7.45 -11.04 -11.59
CA GLU A 137 -7.19 -12.12 -10.65
C GLU A 137 -7.16 -13.45 -11.40
N PHE A 138 -6.09 -14.23 -11.19
CA PHE A 138 -5.86 -15.53 -11.86
C PHE A 138 -5.96 -16.67 -10.86
N ASP A 139 -6.47 -17.81 -11.32
CA ASP A 139 -6.41 -19.08 -10.60
C ASP A 139 -5.00 -19.66 -10.66
N MET A 140 -4.45 -20.04 -9.51
CA MET A 140 -3.09 -20.53 -9.41
C MET A 140 -2.98 -22.03 -9.13
N ASP A 141 -4.09 -22.74 -8.99
CA ASP A 141 -4.07 -24.15 -8.59
C ASP A 141 -3.28 -25.02 -9.58
N ASN A 142 -3.53 -24.85 -10.90
CA ASN A 142 -2.76 -25.56 -11.93
C ASN A 142 -1.29 -25.15 -11.97
N ALA A 143 -0.99 -23.88 -11.75
CA ALA A 143 0.40 -23.39 -11.71
C ALA A 143 1.16 -23.95 -10.50
N ILE A 144 0.49 -24.13 -9.37
CA ILE A 144 1.05 -24.76 -8.18
C ILE A 144 1.35 -26.23 -8.44
N ALA A 145 0.38 -26.97 -9.02
CA ALA A 145 0.56 -28.38 -9.36
C ALA A 145 1.66 -28.58 -10.40
N PHE A 146 1.66 -27.77 -11.47
CA PHE A 146 2.69 -27.79 -12.51
C PHE A 146 4.09 -27.55 -11.92
N ARG A 147 4.25 -26.51 -11.11
CA ARG A 147 5.54 -26.21 -10.47
C ARG A 147 6.01 -27.36 -9.59
N ALA A 148 5.12 -27.98 -8.82
CA ALA A 148 5.46 -29.13 -7.96
C ALA A 148 5.98 -30.32 -8.81
N GLN A 149 5.28 -30.65 -9.89
CA GLN A 149 5.68 -31.73 -10.82
C GLN A 149 7.00 -31.38 -11.53
N TYR A 150 7.14 -30.15 -12.02
CA TYR A 150 8.35 -29.71 -12.72
C TYR A 150 9.59 -29.76 -11.80
N ASN A 151 9.43 -29.35 -10.53
CA ASN A 151 10.49 -29.38 -9.54
C ASN A 151 10.78 -30.79 -8.94
N SER A 152 10.00 -31.82 -9.30
CA SER A 152 10.32 -33.22 -8.98
C SER A 152 11.32 -33.84 -9.96
N ILE A 153 11.58 -33.19 -11.10
CA ILE A 153 12.60 -33.59 -12.06
C ILE A 153 13.99 -33.27 -11.45
N PRO A 154 14.93 -34.21 -11.42
CA PRO A 154 16.28 -33.97 -10.90
C PRO A 154 16.93 -32.73 -11.52
N ASP A 155 17.66 -31.98 -10.70
CA ASP A 155 18.42 -30.77 -11.07
C ASP A 155 17.58 -29.64 -11.67
N THR A 156 16.25 -29.70 -11.51
CA THR A 156 15.32 -28.71 -12.04
C THR A 156 14.65 -27.94 -10.90
N LYS A 157 14.73 -26.62 -10.93
CA LYS A 157 14.08 -25.77 -9.94
C LYS A 157 13.56 -24.49 -10.60
N ILE A 158 12.23 -24.34 -10.61
CA ILE A 158 11.54 -23.14 -11.08
C ILE A 158 10.72 -22.49 -9.97
N SER A 159 10.53 -21.19 -10.05
CA SER A 159 9.69 -20.40 -9.17
C SER A 159 8.40 -19.96 -9.88
N PHE A 160 7.42 -19.49 -9.13
CA PHE A 160 6.23 -18.84 -9.70
C PHE A 160 6.58 -17.59 -10.51
N ASN A 161 7.63 -16.87 -10.10
CA ASN A 161 8.11 -15.71 -10.84
C ASN A 161 8.57 -16.11 -12.25
N ASP A 162 9.27 -17.24 -12.40
CA ASP A 162 9.76 -17.72 -13.69
C ASP A 162 8.60 -18.10 -14.62
N ILE A 163 7.55 -18.73 -14.05
CA ILE A 163 6.29 -19.02 -14.77
C ILE A 163 5.65 -17.73 -15.29
N VAL A 164 5.52 -16.69 -14.42
CA VAL A 164 4.95 -15.41 -14.82
C VAL A 164 5.81 -14.71 -15.87
N VAL A 165 7.14 -14.70 -15.71
CA VAL A 165 8.07 -14.08 -16.66
C VAL A 165 7.97 -14.75 -18.04
N LYS A 166 7.92 -16.09 -18.10
CA LYS A 166 7.74 -16.84 -19.36
C LYS A 166 6.37 -16.57 -19.97
N ALA A 167 5.30 -16.60 -19.16
CA ALA A 167 3.94 -16.32 -19.61
C ALA A 167 3.81 -14.92 -20.22
N VAL A 168 4.39 -13.90 -19.56
CA VAL A 168 4.46 -12.53 -20.08
C VAL A 168 5.20 -12.48 -21.41
N ALA A 169 6.35 -13.15 -21.51
CA ALA A 169 7.14 -13.13 -22.74
C ALA A 169 6.37 -13.73 -23.93
N LEU A 170 5.67 -14.84 -23.73
CA LEU A 170 4.85 -15.46 -24.76
C LEU A 170 3.60 -14.63 -25.10
N ALA A 171 2.98 -14.00 -24.10
CA ALA A 171 1.85 -13.10 -24.33
C ALA A 171 2.27 -11.85 -25.13
N LEU A 172 3.46 -11.28 -24.88
CA LEU A 172 4.00 -10.14 -25.62
C LEU A 172 4.27 -10.47 -27.09
N LYS A 173 4.65 -11.72 -27.42
CA LYS A 173 4.79 -12.18 -28.80
C LYS A 173 3.46 -12.12 -29.55
N GLN A 174 2.34 -12.42 -28.88
CA GLN A 174 1.00 -12.37 -29.46
C GLN A 174 0.42 -10.97 -29.48
N HIS A 175 0.92 -10.07 -28.60
CA HIS A 175 0.45 -8.69 -28.47
C HIS A 175 1.61 -7.69 -28.59
N PRO A 176 2.22 -7.54 -29.79
CA PRO A 176 3.37 -6.65 -29.99
C PRO A 176 3.05 -5.18 -29.72
N GLN A 177 1.78 -4.78 -29.75
CA GLN A 177 1.34 -3.44 -29.38
C GLN A 177 1.62 -3.10 -27.92
N VAL A 178 1.64 -4.11 -27.03
CA VAL A 178 1.99 -3.93 -25.60
C VAL A 178 3.50 -3.90 -25.42
N ASN A 179 4.25 -4.56 -26.32
CA ASN A 179 5.72 -4.59 -26.34
C ASN A 179 6.29 -3.40 -27.13
N ALA A 180 5.87 -2.19 -26.78
CA ALA A 180 6.16 -0.99 -27.54
C ALA A 180 6.56 0.17 -26.65
N LYS A 181 7.16 1.21 -27.24
CA LYS A 181 7.53 2.45 -26.57
C LYS A 181 6.99 3.67 -27.31
N TRP A 182 6.71 4.70 -26.57
CA TRP A 182 6.34 6.02 -27.08
C TRP A 182 7.58 6.82 -27.45
N GLU A 183 7.58 7.40 -28.62
CA GLU A 183 8.48 8.45 -29.08
C GLU A 183 7.61 9.56 -29.70
N ASP A 184 7.98 10.82 -29.54
CA ASP A 184 7.11 11.96 -29.87
C ASP A 184 6.50 11.90 -31.30
N ASN A 185 7.23 11.32 -32.27
CA ASN A 185 6.81 11.24 -33.66
C ASN A 185 6.37 9.85 -34.10
N GLN A 186 6.53 8.84 -33.26
CA GLN A 186 6.25 7.45 -33.63
C GLN A 186 6.04 6.55 -32.40
N ILE A 187 5.44 5.39 -32.62
CA ILE A 187 5.44 4.28 -31.68
C ILE A 187 6.39 3.21 -32.26
N THR A 188 7.37 2.81 -31.48
CA THR A 188 8.29 1.71 -31.85
C THR A 188 7.83 0.43 -31.19
N GLN A 189 7.40 -0.57 -31.99
CA GLN A 189 7.07 -1.91 -31.53
C GLN A 189 8.31 -2.80 -31.59
N HIS A 190 8.56 -3.55 -30.51
CA HIS A 190 9.66 -4.51 -30.45
C HIS A 190 9.18 -5.91 -30.81
N HIS A 191 9.88 -6.59 -31.70
CA HIS A 191 9.61 -7.99 -32.05
C HIS A 191 10.38 -8.99 -31.18
N HIS A 192 11.48 -8.55 -30.56
CA HIS A 192 12.18 -9.28 -29.51
C HIS A 192 11.55 -8.96 -28.15
N VAL A 193 11.62 -9.89 -27.22
CA VAL A 193 11.05 -9.72 -25.88
C VAL A 193 12.17 -9.74 -24.83
N HIS A 194 12.45 -8.59 -24.29
CA HIS A 194 13.43 -8.39 -23.21
C HIS A 194 12.71 -7.96 -21.94
N VAL A 195 12.63 -8.85 -20.95
CA VAL A 195 11.87 -8.61 -19.73
C VAL A 195 12.79 -8.09 -18.62
N GLY A 196 12.56 -6.86 -18.19
CA GLY A 196 13.16 -6.32 -16.99
C GLY A 196 12.47 -6.89 -15.74
N VAL A 197 13.23 -7.44 -14.81
CA VAL A 197 12.71 -7.97 -13.55
C VAL A 197 13.19 -7.09 -12.40
N ALA A 198 12.25 -6.43 -11.71
CA ALA A 198 12.58 -5.53 -10.62
C ALA A 198 13.15 -6.29 -9.41
N VAL A 199 14.32 -5.90 -8.93
CA VAL A 199 15.01 -6.47 -7.77
C VAL A 199 15.23 -5.39 -6.72
N ALA A 200 14.74 -5.62 -5.50
CA ALA A 200 14.98 -4.74 -4.36
C ALA A 200 16.43 -4.86 -3.87
N VAL A 201 17.08 -3.71 -3.67
CA VAL A 201 18.42 -3.58 -3.10
C VAL A 201 18.37 -2.56 -1.95
N GLU A 202 19.44 -2.52 -1.13
CA GLU A 202 19.52 -1.64 0.05
C GLU A 202 19.21 -0.16 -0.27
N ASP A 203 19.78 0.36 -1.36
CA ASP A 203 19.65 1.78 -1.75
C ASP A 203 18.42 2.06 -2.62
N GLY A 204 17.58 1.06 -2.95
CA GLY A 204 16.40 1.25 -3.80
C GLY A 204 16.02 0.02 -4.61
N LEU A 205 15.87 0.18 -5.93
CA LEU A 205 15.44 -0.86 -6.84
C LEU A 205 16.27 -0.80 -8.12
N VAL A 206 16.70 -1.95 -8.62
CA VAL A 206 17.33 -2.11 -9.94
C VAL A 206 16.52 -3.06 -10.80
N VAL A 207 16.64 -2.94 -12.12
CA VAL A 207 15.85 -3.72 -13.08
C VAL A 207 16.77 -4.40 -14.08
N PRO A 208 17.43 -5.53 -13.71
CA PRO A 208 18.15 -6.33 -14.67
C PRO A 208 17.22 -6.91 -15.74
N VAL A 209 17.77 -7.16 -16.92
CA VAL A 209 17.02 -7.50 -18.12
C VAL A 209 17.35 -8.91 -18.60
N VAL A 210 16.35 -9.79 -18.60
CA VAL A 210 16.43 -11.10 -19.25
C VAL A 210 16.16 -10.88 -20.74
N LYS A 211 17.21 -11.05 -21.57
CA LYS A 211 17.12 -10.84 -23.02
C LYS A 211 16.55 -12.07 -23.71
N PHE A 212 15.77 -11.88 -24.77
CA PHE A 212 15.13 -12.95 -25.56
C PHE A 212 14.39 -13.95 -24.67
N THR A 213 13.58 -13.42 -23.75
CA THR A 213 12.89 -14.21 -22.73
C THR A 213 11.89 -15.20 -23.32
N ASP A 214 11.31 -14.87 -24.47
CA ASP A 214 10.42 -15.74 -25.24
C ASP A 214 11.10 -17.01 -25.76
N GLU A 215 12.41 -16.97 -26.01
CA GLU A 215 13.20 -18.11 -26.51
C GLU A 215 13.77 -18.98 -25.39
N GLN A 216 13.85 -18.43 -24.15
CA GLN A 216 14.43 -19.14 -23.02
C GLN A 216 13.43 -20.13 -22.37
N SER A 217 13.94 -21.26 -21.91
CA SER A 217 13.19 -22.22 -21.08
C SER A 217 12.98 -21.68 -19.66
N LEU A 218 12.02 -22.24 -18.93
CA LEU A 218 11.76 -21.89 -17.53
C LEU A 218 13.00 -21.99 -16.62
N PRO A 219 13.84 -23.07 -16.68
CA PRO A 219 15.07 -23.14 -15.91
C PRO A 219 16.11 -22.08 -16.29
N GLN A 220 16.22 -21.73 -17.57
CA GLN A 220 17.14 -20.67 -18.03
C GLN A 220 16.73 -19.31 -17.49
N ILE A 221 15.44 -18.98 -17.56
CA ILE A 221 14.89 -17.75 -16.96
C ILE A 221 15.14 -17.73 -15.45
N GLY A 222 14.86 -18.82 -14.74
CA GLY A 222 15.05 -18.92 -13.30
C GLY A 222 16.52 -18.77 -12.89
N ALA A 223 17.44 -19.37 -13.64
CA ALA A 223 18.88 -19.23 -13.42
C ALA A 223 19.34 -17.77 -13.61
N ALA A 224 18.91 -17.12 -14.71
CA ALA A 224 19.26 -15.73 -15.01
C ALA A 224 18.71 -14.77 -13.95
N VAL A 225 17.44 -14.90 -13.58
CA VAL A 225 16.80 -14.04 -12.55
C VAL A 225 17.48 -14.21 -11.19
N LYS A 226 17.81 -15.45 -10.81
CA LYS A 226 18.52 -15.75 -9.55
C LYS A 226 19.93 -15.14 -9.54
N ASP A 227 20.71 -15.30 -10.61
CA ASP A 227 22.04 -14.72 -10.76
C ASP A 227 21.98 -13.20 -10.66
N TYR A 228 21.10 -12.56 -11.41
CA TYR A 228 20.89 -11.12 -11.35
C TYR A 228 20.50 -10.64 -9.95
N ALA A 229 19.62 -11.35 -9.24
CA ALA A 229 19.20 -10.98 -7.91
C ALA A 229 20.34 -11.03 -6.89
N ILE A 230 21.24 -12.00 -7.00
CA ILE A 230 22.44 -12.10 -6.15
C ILE A 230 23.40 -10.96 -6.47
N ARG A 231 23.77 -10.78 -7.74
CA ARG A 231 24.70 -9.73 -8.17
C ARG A 231 24.16 -8.31 -7.95
N ALA A 232 22.84 -8.14 -8.02
CA ALA A 232 22.19 -6.87 -7.67
C ALA A 232 22.44 -6.47 -6.22
N ARG A 233 22.21 -7.40 -5.28
CA ARG A 233 22.46 -7.16 -3.84
C ARG A 233 23.93 -6.91 -3.54
N ASP A 234 24.83 -7.60 -4.24
CA ASP A 234 26.27 -7.44 -4.14
C ASP A 234 26.78 -6.18 -4.87
N LYS A 235 25.93 -5.40 -5.52
CA LYS A 235 26.27 -4.22 -6.33
C LYS A 235 27.22 -4.54 -7.50
N LYS A 236 27.10 -5.77 -8.07
CA LYS A 236 27.96 -6.30 -9.15
C LYS A 236 27.28 -6.38 -10.51
N LEU A 237 26.06 -5.82 -10.67
CA LEU A 237 25.42 -5.72 -11.98
C LEU A 237 26.14 -4.71 -12.86
N LYS A 238 26.31 -5.06 -14.13
CA LYS A 238 26.86 -4.14 -15.14
C LYS A 238 25.74 -3.23 -15.68
N PRO A 239 26.04 -2.00 -16.09
CA PRO A 239 25.05 -1.09 -16.67
C PRO A 239 24.28 -1.72 -17.86
N GLU A 240 24.99 -2.43 -18.75
CA GLU A 240 24.43 -3.07 -19.95
C GLU A 240 23.42 -4.18 -19.62
N GLU A 241 23.46 -4.72 -18.40
CA GLU A 241 22.51 -5.72 -17.91
C GLU A 241 21.19 -5.11 -17.41
N MET A 242 21.17 -3.80 -17.23
CA MET A 242 20.01 -3.02 -16.76
C MET A 242 19.36 -2.17 -17.86
N GLU A 243 19.83 -2.33 -19.10
CA GLU A 243 19.37 -1.55 -20.25
C GLU A 243 18.72 -2.44 -21.32
N GLY A 244 17.83 -1.84 -22.11
CA GLY A 244 17.22 -2.48 -23.26
C GLY A 244 16.02 -3.37 -22.93
N SER A 245 15.39 -3.23 -21.75
CA SER A 245 14.11 -3.87 -21.49
C SER A 245 13.02 -3.32 -22.41
N THR A 246 12.13 -4.20 -22.87
CA THR A 246 10.95 -3.83 -23.66
C THR A 246 9.68 -3.89 -22.85
N PHE A 247 9.70 -4.62 -21.72
CA PHE A 247 8.64 -4.74 -20.75
C PHE A 247 9.24 -4.94 -19.35
N THR A 248 8.54 -4.57 -18.30
CA THR A 248 9.04 -4.72 -16.92
C THR A 248 8.03 -5.48 -16.06
N ILE A 249 8.54 -6.33 -15.15
CA ILE A 249 7.76 -7.03 -14.12
C ILE A 249 8.27 -6.60 -12.75
N SER A 250 7.34 -6.24 -11.86
CA SER A 250 7.60 -5.97 -10.45
C SER A 250 6.82 -6.96 -9.60
N ASN A 251 7.51 -7.74 -8.76
CA ASN A 251 6.89 -8.77 -7.93
C ASN A 251 7.10 -8.46 -6.45
N LEU A 252 6.01 -8.20 -5.73
CA LEU A 252 5.99 -7.99 -4.28
C LEU A 252 5.25 -9.11 -3.51
N GLY A 253 4.91 -10.19 -4.20
CA GLY A 253 4.19 -11.33 -3.59
C GLY A 253 4.95 -11.97 -2.43
N MET A 254 6.29 -11.99 -2.48
CA MET A 254 7.13 -12.50 -1.39
C MET A 254 7.02 -11.68 -0.09
N PHE A 255 6.55 -10.44 -0.16
CA PHE A 255 6.29 -9.56 1.00
C PHE A 255 4.83 -9.63 1.48
N GLY A 256 4.01 -10.53 0.90
CA GLY A 256 2.60 -10.67 1.25
C GLY A 256 1.69 -9.58 0.67
N ILE A 257 2.20 -8.72 -0.21
CA ILE A 257 1.40 -7.68 -0.88
C ILE A 257 0.51 -8.35 -1.91
N GLN A 258 -0.80 -8.20 -1.78
CA GLN A 258 -1.78 -8.85 -2.65
C GLN A 258 -2.03 -8.06 -3.94
N GLU A 259 -2.01 -6.73 -3.86
CA GLU A 259 -2.29 -5.84 -4.99
C GLU A 259 -1.53 -4.52 -4.82
N PHE A 260 -0.95 -4.02 -5.89
CA PHE A 260 -0.28 -2.72 -5.95
C PHE A 260 -0.17 -2.23 -7.39
N THR A 261 0.09 -0.96 -7.57
CA THR A 261 0.37 -0.35 -8.87
C THR A 261 1.83 0.04 -8.97
N SER A 262 2.42 -0.10 -10.16
CA SER A 262 3.79 0.30 -10.46
C SER A 262 3.83 1.56 -11.33
N ILE A 263 4.94 2.28 -11.27
CA ILE A 263 5.27 3.35 -12.22
C ILE A 263 6.00 2.70 -13.39
N ILE A 264 5.62 3.03 -14.61
CA ILE A 264 6.21 2.49 -15.83
C ILE A 264 7.71 2.80 -15.86
N ASN A 265 8.52 1.78 -16.13
CA ASN A 265 9.95 1.91 -16.32
C ASN A 265 10.25 2.36 -17.77
N GLN A 266 10.20 3.67 -18.01
CA GLN A 266 10.49 4.18 -19.35
C GLN A 266 11.85 3.74 -19.87
N PRO A 267 11.97 3.42 -21.18
CA PRO A 267 11.01 3.70 -22.27
C PRO A 267 9.92 2.65 -22.48
N ASN A 268 9.78 1.62 -21.62
CA ASN A 268 8.71 0.62 -21.79
C ASN A 268 7.32 1.29 -21.82
N GLY A 269 6.40 0.74 -22.61
CA GLY A 269 5.01 1.18 -22.68
C GLY A 269 4.13 0.61 -21.56
N ALA A 270 4.60 -0.44 -20.85
CA ALA A 270 3.83 -1.06 -19.79
C ALA A 270 4.73 -1.75 -18.73
N ILE A 271 4.13 -2.01 -17.54
CA ILE A 271 4.73 -2.75 -16.44
C ILE A 271 3.67 -3.60 -15.74
N LEU A 272 4.02 -4.85 -15.40
CA LEU A 272 3.15 -5.76 -14.67
C LEU A 272 3.56 -5.82 -13.20
N SER A 273 2.60 -5.52 -12.31
CA SER A 273 2.71 -5.70 -10.87
C SER A 273 2.15 -7.06 -10.49
N VAL A 274 2.93 -7.88 -9.77
CA VAL A 274 2.58 -9.26 -9.38
C VAL A 274 2.42 -9.34 -7.88
N GLY A 275 1.21 -9.69 -7.42
CA GLY A 275 0.88 -9.83 -6.02
C GLY A 275 1.18 -11.22 -5.46
N ALA A 276 0.86 -11.42 -4.19
CA ALA A 276 1.00 -12.69 -3.49
C ALA A 276 -0.05 -13.70 -3.98
N ILE A 277 0.31 -14.98 -3.96
CA ILE A 277 -0.65 -16.08 -4.08
C ILE A 277 -1.35 -16.21 -2.74
N VAL A 278 -2.68 -16.14 -2.76
CA VAL A 278 -3.54 -16.16 -1.55
C VAL A 278 -4.50 -17.34 -1.64
N GLN A 279 -4.56 -18.14 -0.58
CA GLN A 279 -5.56 -19.17 -0.43
C GLN A 279 -6.86 -18.55 0.14
N LYS A 280 -7.97 -18.76 -0.53
CA LYS A 280 -9.28 -18.23 -0.13
C LYS A 280 -10.44 -19.06 -0.66
N PRO A 281 -11.68 -18.87 -0.15
CA PRO A 281 -12.87 -19.44 -0.77
C PRO A 281 -13.06 -18.88 -2.18
N VAL A 282 -13.24 -19.77 -3.16
CA VAL A 282 -13.54 -19.44 -4.56
C VAL A 282 -14.74 -20.27 -5.03
N VAL A 283 -15.43 -19.79 -6.06
CA VAL A 283 -16.51 -20.56 -6.67
C VAL A 283 -15.95 -21.31 -7.88
N LYS A 284 -16.00 -22.65 -7.85
CA LYS A 284 -15.66 -23.53 -8.99
C LYS A 284 -16.84 -24.46 -9.25
N GLU A 285 -17.33 -24.51 -10.48
CA GLU A 285 -18.44 -25.38 -10.90
C GLU A 285 -19.70 -25.26 -10.02
N GLY A 286 -19.97 -24.02 -9.53
CA GLY A 286 -21.14 -23.73 -8.69
C GLY A 286 -20.96 -24.07 -7.20
N ALA A 287 -19.82 -24.63 -6.78
CA ALA A 287 -19.50 -24.94 -5.39
C ALA A 287 -18.45 -23.96 -4.82
N ILE A 288 -18.57 -23.66 -3.52
CA ILE A 288 -17.53 -22.92 -2.79
C ILE A 288 -16.45 -23.90 -2.38
N VAL A 289 -15.24 -23.69 -2.88
CA VAL A 289 -14.07 -24.52 -2.58
C VAL A 289 -12.90 -23.64 -2.11
N VAL A 290 -11.90 -24.26 -1.49
CA VAL A 290 -10.63 -23.60 -1.20
C VAL A 290 -9.82 -23.55 -2.49
N GLY A 291 -9.44 -22.35 -2.95
CA GLY A 291 -8.62 -22.15 -4.13
C GLY A 291 -7.49 -21.17 -3.85
N ASN A 292 -6.50 -21.16 -4.72
CA ASN A 292 -5.37 -20.25 -4.68
C ASN A 292 -5.49 -19.24 -5.82
N THR A 293 -5.41 -17.96 -5.49
CA THR A 293 -5.52 -16.89 -6.49
C THR A 293 -4.35 -15.93 -6.37
N MET A 294 -4.02 -15.25 -7.48
CA MET A 294 -3.01 -14.22 -7.55
C MET A 294 -3.56 -13.01 -8.29
N LYS A 295 -3.46 -11.84 -7.67
CA LYS A 295 -3.82 -10.58 -8.31
C LYS A 295 -2.62 -10.00 -9.05
N LEU A 296 -2.90 -9.47 -10.24
CA LEU A 296 -1.94 -8.76 -11.06
C LEU A 296 -2.53 -7.43 -11.50
N THR A 297 -1.68 -6.41 -11.59
CA THR A 297 -2.08 -5.10 -12.10
C THR A 297 -1.13 -4.68 -13.23
N LEU A 298 -1.68 -4.49 -14.41
CA LEU A 298 -0.96 -3.96 -15.57
C LEU A 298 -1.09 -2.43 -15.57
N ALA A 299 0.01 -1.71 -15.50
CA ALA A 299 0.06 -0.27 -15.73
C ALA A 299 0.57 -0.01 -17.15
N CYS A 300 -0.19 0.77 -17.92
CA CYS A 300 0.14 1.11 -19.31
C CYS A 300 0.22 2.63 -19.52
N ASP A 301 1.07 3.03 -20.45
CA ASP A 301 1.04 4.36 -21.06
C ASP A 301 -0.08 4.40 -22.09
N HIS A 302 -1.13 5.18 -21.80
CA HIS A 302 -2.32 5.22 -22.66
C HIS A 302 -2.06 5.83 -24.06
N ARG A 303 -0.91 6.41 -24.27
CA ARG A 303 -0.47 6.86 -25.61
C ARG A 303 -0.04 5.71 -26.51
N VAL A 304 0.39 4.58 -25.91
CA VAL A 304 0.93 3.41 -26.60
C VAL A 304 -0.07 2.26 -26.60
N VAL A 305 -0.66 1.98 -25.44
CA VAL A 305 -1.55 0.83 -25.20
C VAL A 305 -2.91 1.36 -24.78
N ASP A 306 -3.95 1.03 -25.56
CA ASP A 306 -5.33 1.32 -25.19
C ASP A 306 -5.93 0.24 -24.28
N GLY A 307 -7.11 0.52 -23.69
CA GLY A 307 -7.76 -0.38 -22.74
C GLY A 307 -8.09 -1.75 -23.31
N ALA A 308 -8.52 -1.83 -24.57
CA ALA A 308 -8.89 -3.10 -25.21
C ALA A 308 -7.64 -3.95 -25.48
N THR A 309 -6.57 -3.34 -25.98
CA THR A 309 -5.28 -4.00 -26.22
C THR A 309 -4.68 -4.55 -24.92
N GLY A 310 -4.68 -3.75 -23.84
CA GLY A 310 -4.22 -4.20 -22.52
C GLY A 310 -5.06 -5.33 -21.95
N ALA A 311 -6.39 -5.29 -22.12
CA ALA A 311 -7.29 -6.34 -21.68
C ALA A 311 -7.08 -7.66 -22.45
N GLN A 312 -6.90 -7.60 -23.78
CA GLN A 312 -6.61 -8.79 -24.60
C GLN A 312 -5.27 -9.44 -24.23
N PHE A 313 -4.24 -8.62 -23.97
CA PHE A 313 -2.96 -9.11 -23.45
C PHE A 313 -3.14 -9.85 -22.11
N LEU A 314 -3.93 -9.30 -21.19
CA LEU A 314 -4.19 -9.93 -19.89
C LEU A 314 -5.01 -11.23 -20.01
N LEU A 315 -5.91 -11.35 -20.99
CA LEU A 315 -6.62 -12.59 -21.28
C LEU A 315 -5.66 -13.68 -21.78
N THR A 316 -4.74 -13.33 -22.66
CA THR A 316 -3.70 -14.27 -23.15
C THR A 316 -2.75 -14.66 -22.01
N LEU A 317 -2.33 -13.69 -21.19
CA LEU A 317 -1.50 -13.95 -20.03
C LEU A 317 -2.18 -14.89 -19.02
N ARG A 318 -3.50 -14.70 -18.79
CA ARG A 318 -4.31 -15.60 -17.95
C ARG A 318 -4.26 -17.04 -18.50
N ALA A 319 -4.48 -17.22 -19.80
CA ALA A 319 -4.48 -18.54 -20.40
C ALA A 319 -3.15 -19.29 -20.17
N PHE A 320 -2.00 -18.60 -20.26
CA PHE A 320 -0.69 -19.17 -19.98
C PHE A 320 -0.46 -19.47 -18.48
N VAL A 321 -0.82 -18.56 -17.60
CA VAL A 321 -0.59 -18.73 -16.17
C VAL A 321 -1.50 -19.81 -15.57
N GLU A 322 -2.78 -19.83 -15.98
CA GLU A 322 -3.75 -20.84 -15.53
C GLU A 322 -3.54 -22.22 -16.19
N ASN A 323 -2.82 -22.29 -17.34
CA ASN A 323 -2.49 -23.53 -18.03
C ASN A 323 -1.00 -23.59 -18.44
N PRO A 324 -0.07 -23.73 -17.47
CA PRO A 324 1.36 -23.58 -17.74
C PRO A 324 1.97 -24.61 -18.69
N LEU A 325 1.33 -25.76 -18.88
CA LEU A 325 1.75 -26.77 -19.88
C LEU A 325 1.83 -26.20 -21.30
N THR A 326 0.97 -25.21 -21.62
CA THR A 326 0.95 -24.58 -22.95
C THR A 326 2.20 -23.75 -23.26
N MET A 327 3.04 -23.50 -22.24
CA MET A 327 4.30 -22.75 -22.41
C MET A 327 5.51 -23.64 -22.70
N VAL A 328 5.38 -24.94 -22.60
CA VAL A 328 6.48 -25.92 -22.75
C VAL A 328 6.28 -26.87 -23.92
N VAL A 329 5.21 -26.66 -24.66
CA VAL A 329 4.88 -27.44 -25.90
C VAL A 329 5.42 -26.74 -27.13
#